data_d1530dc8ca9345601481ac967ecdd4ad
#
_entry.id   d1530dc8ca9345601481ac967ecdd4ad
#
_cell.length_a   1.000
_cell.length_b   1.000
_cell.length_c   1.000
_cell.angle_alpha   90.00
_cell.angle_beta   90.00
_cell.angle_gamma   90.00
#
_symmetry.space_group_name_H-M   'P 1'
#
loop_
_entity.id
_entity.type
_entity.pdbx_description
1 polymer ?
#
loop_
_entity_poly.entity_id
_entity_poly.type
_entity_poly.pdbx_seq_one_letter_code
_entity_poly.pdbx_strand_id
1 'polypeptide(L)'
;GESGDTPPYTVERELEDMQALIAEHGGSAHVFGASSGGGLALEAAAAGVAIDRLAVYEVPYAMAEDGPHWNQRDVPEVEELLADGRRGDVVELFMRTVGSSEEDIARARGSPFWPALEALAHTLAYDAACMGDGPPPTARLARITQSTLVATGGGTPDAHAGGLPSGFMDRAADAIAASIPQAERQVIGGAGHMVDAKLVAPVLERFFGR
;
A
#
# COMPACT_ATOMS: atom_id res chain seq x y z
N GLY A 1 2.44 -15.16 -7.07
CA GLY A 1 1.80 -16.13 -6.18
C GLY A 1 1.05 -17.19 -6.94
N GLU A 2 0.29 -17.99 -6.23
CA GLU A 2 -0.52 -19.08 -6.82
C GLU A 2 -1.99 -18.65 -7.00
N SER A 3 -2.35 -17.46 -6.54
CA SER A 3 -3.69 -16.90 -6.71
C SER A 3 -4.01 -16.68 -8.18
N GLY A 4 -5.26 -16.94 -8.55
CA GLY A 4 -5.78 -16.61 -9.88
C GLY A 4 -6.06 -15.12 -10.03
N ASP A 5 -6.52 -14.76 -11.22
CA ASP A 5 -7.00 -13.42 -11.54
C ASP A 5 -8.44 -13.53 -12.08
N THR A 6 -9.32 -12.67 -11.62
CA THR A 6 -10.74 -12.69 -12.00
C THR A 6 -11.20 -11.31 -12.45
N PRO A 7 -10.99 -10.95 -13.72
CA PRO A 7 -11.46 -9.68 -14.26
C PRO A 7 -13.00 -9.61 -14.36
N PRO A 8 -13.60 -8.41 -14.22
CA PRO A 8 -12.94 -7.16 -13.89
C PRO A 8 -12.52 -7.11 -12.42
N TYR A 9 -11.34 -6.52 -12.16
CA TYR A 9 -10.88 -6.29 -10.80
C TYR A 9 -11.75 -5.23 -10.09
N THR A 10 -12.04 -5.46 -8.82
CA THR A 10 -12.58 -4.45 -7.89
C THR A 10 -11.98 -4.66 -6.50
N VAL A 11 -11.86 -3.58 -5.73
CA VAL A 11 -11.35 -3.65 -4.34
C VAL A 11 -12.23 -4.55 -3.48
N GLU A 12 -13.54 -4.61 -3.74
CA GLU A 12 -14.48 -5.46 -3.03
C GLU A 12 -14.12 -6.94 -3.13
N ARG A 13 -13.52 -7.40 -4.25
CA ARG A 13 -13.05 -8.79 -4.40
C ARG A 13 -11.92 -9.12 -3.44
N GLU A 14 -10.98 -8.19 -3.26
CA GLU A 14 -9.91 -8.37 -2.28
C GLU A 14 -10.47 -8.42 -0.84
N LEU A 15 -11.50 -7.62 -0.55
CA LEU A 15 -12.17 -7.65 0.75
C LEU A 15 -12.89 -8.99 0.98
N GLU A 16 -13.56 -9.53 -0.03
CA GLU A 16 -14.21 -10.85 0.00
C GLU A 16 -13.18 -11.96 0.26
N ASP A 17 -12.01 -11.92 -0.43
CA ASP A 17 -10.93 -12.89 -0.24
C ASP A 17 -10.34 -12.80 1.17
N MET A 18 -10.07 -11.58 1.66
CA MET A 18 -9.59 -11.37 3.02
C MET A 18 -10.61 -11.90 4.05
N GLN A 19 -11.89 -11.64 3.86
CA GLN A 19 -12.94 -12.12 4.74
C GLN A 19 -13.05 -13.66 4.73
N ALA A 20 -12.90 -14.29 3.57
CA ALA A 20 -12.91 -15.74 3.44
C ALA A 20 -11.71 -16.37 4.18
N LEU A 21 -10.50 -15.83 4.00
CA LEU A 21 -9.31 -16.29 4.71
C LEU A 21 -9.45 -16.16 6.23
N ILE A 22 -9.97 -15.04 6.72
CA ILE A 22 -10.21 -14.80 8.14
C ILE A 22 -11.25 -15.78 8.68
N ALA A 23 -12.33 -16.03 7.93
CA ALA A 23 -13.37 -16.98 8.34
C ALA A 23 -12.83 -18.42 8.48
N GLU A 24 -11.96 -18.86 7.57
CA GLU A 24 -11.30 -20.17 7.65
C GLU A 24 -10.36 -20.31 8.85
N HIS A 25 -9.79 -19.20 9.34
CA HIS A 25 -8.75 -19.19 10.38
C HIS A 25 -9.23 -18.68 11.74
N GLY A 26 -10.49 -18.87 12.07
CA GLY A 26 -11.00 -18.61 13.41
C GLY A 26 -11.99 -17.45 13.52
N GLY A 27 -12.34 -16.81 12.41
CA GLY A 27 -13.40 -15.81 12.33
C GLY A 27 -12.98 -14.38 12.68
N SER A 28 -11.77 -14.16 13.21
CA SER A 28 -11.15 -12.84 13.34
C SER A 28 -9.63 -12.94 13.24
N ALA A 29 -8.95 -11.83 12.88
CA ALA A 29 -7.50 -11.81 12.74
C ALA A 29 -6.90 -10.43 13.03
N HIS A 30 -5.64 -10.41 13.42
CA HIS A 30 -4.81 -9.20 13.32
C HIS A 30 -4.33 -9.03 11.88
N VAL A 31 -4.39 -7.81 11.37
CA VAL A 31 -3.97 -7.50 9.99
C VAL A 31 -2.85 -6.49 9.98
N PHE A 32 -1.81 -6.79 9.20
CA PHE A 32 -0.73 -5.86 8.88
C PHE A 32 -0.70 -5.59 7.38
N GLY A 33 -0.76 -4.33 7.00
CA GLY A 33 -0.64 -3.88 5.61
C GLY A 33 0.49 -2.87 5.43
N ALA A 34 1.32 -3.05 4.41
CA ALA A 34 2.38 -2.12 4.04
C ALA A 34 2.11 -1.51 2.66
N SER A 35 2.46 -0.23 2.46
CA SER A 35 2.28 0.48 1.20
C SER A 35 0.82 0.42 0.72
N SER A 36 0.54 0.11 -0.54
CA SER A 36 -0.82 -0.10 -1.10
C SER A 36 -1.61 -1.18 -0.34
N GLY A 37 -0.95 -2.23 0.14
CA GLY A 37 -1.56 -3.24 1.02
C GLY A 37 -2.04 -2.66 2.36
N GLY A 38 -1.46 -1.56 2.83
CA GLY A 38 -1.99 -0.79 3.96
C GLY A 38 -3.28 -0.05 3.59
N GLY A 39 -3.38 0.49 2.37
CA GLY A 39 -4.61 1.06 1.84
C GLY A 39 -5.74 0.04 1.78
N LEU A 40 -5.45 -1.16 1.24
CA LEU A 40 -6.41 -2.28 1.22
C LEU A 40 -6.85 -2.69 2.64
N ALA A 41 -5.92 -2.80 3.58
CA ALA A 41 -6.24 -3.15 4.97
C ALA A 41 -7.13 -2.10 5.67
N LEU A 42 -6.92 -0.81 5.37
CA LEU A 42 -7.78 0.28 5.83
C LEU A 42 -9.19 0.19 5.23
N GLU A 43 -9.32 -0.08 3.94
CA GLU A 43 -10.62 -0.28 3.29
C GLU A 43 -11.34 -1.51 3.89
N ALA A 44 -10.64 -2.61 4.13
CA ALA A 44 -11.20 -3.80 4.75
C ALA A 44 -11.75 -3.51 6.16
N ALA A 45 -10.98 -2.81 6.99
CA ALA A 45 -11.42 -2.43 8.33
C ALA A 45 -12.63 -1.49 8.28
N ALA A 46 -12.63 -0.49 7.39
CA ALA A 46 -13.74 0.45 7.20
C ALA A 46 -15.02 -0.22 6.66
N ALA A 47 -14.87 -1.31 5.90
CA ALA A 47 -15.97 -2.15 5.40
C ALA A 47 -16.51 -3.14 6.43
N GLY A 48 -15.86 -3.29 7.60
CA GLY A 48 -16.31 -4.16 8.68
C GLY A 48 -15.83 -5.62 8.56
N VAL A 49 -14.77 -5.88 7.81
CA VAL A 49 -14.08 -7.18 7.86
C VAL A 49 -13.64 -7.45 9.29
N ALA A 50 -13.73 -8.71 9.73
CA ALA A 50 -13.50 -9.12 11.11
C ALA A 50 -12.01 -9.03 11.52
N ILE A 51 -11.52 -7.81 11.64
CA ILE A 51 -10.16 -7.46 12.05
C ILE A 51 -10.17 -7.11 13.55
N ASP A 52 -9.35 -7.79 14.36
CA ASP A 52 -9.21 -7.51 15.78
C ASP A 52 -8.36 -6.27 16.04
N ARG A 53 -7.20 -6.21 15.40
CA ARG A 53 -6.28 -5.06 15.43
C ARG A 53 -5.70 -4.84 14.05
N LEU A 54 -5.52 -3.59 13.69
CA LEU A 54 -4.98 -3.19 12.39
C LEU A 54 -3.63 -2.48 12.58
N ALA A 55 -2.62 -2.88 11.83
CA ALA A 55 -1.38 -2.13 11.72
C ALA A 55 -1.11 -1.79 10.25
N VAL A 56 -0.82 -0.54 9.96
CA VAL A 56 -0.46 -0.09 8.61
C VAL A 56 0.89 0.63 8.63
N TYR A 57 1.66 0.41 7.56
CA TYR A 57 3.02 0.92 7.43
C TYR A 57 3.21 1.59 6.08
N GLU A 58 3.67 2.86 6.09
CA GLU A 58 4.07 3.58 4.87
C GLU A 58 2.98 3.57 3.78
N VAL A 59 1.72 3.85 4.15
CA VAL A 59 0.61 3.94 3.18
C VAL A 59 0.75 5.23 2.37
N PRO A 60 0.92 5.15 1.03
CA PRO A 60 1.36 6.27 0.21
C PRO A 60 0.18 7.13 -0.30
N TYR A 61 -0.71 7.57 0.58
CA TYR A 61 -1.73 8.54 0.21
C TYR A 61 -1.10 9.91 -0.11
N ALA A 62 -1.44 10.47 -1.26
CA ALA A 62 -0.93 11.78 -1.68
C ALA A 62 -1.83 12.90 -1.15
N MET A 63 -1.24 13.83 -0.37
CA MET A 63 -1.92 15.05 0.01
C MET A 63 -1.93 16.04 -1.16
N ALA A 64 -2.80 17.05 -1.13
CA ALA A 64 -2.96 17.97 -2.25
C ALA A 64 -1.66 18.71 -2.64
N GLU A 65 -0.79 18.96 -1.67
CA GLU A 65 0.51 19.61 -1.86
C GLU A 65 1.61 18.69 -2.42
N ASP A 66 1.40 17.37 -2.41
CA ASP A 66 2.43 16.39 -2.80
C ASP A 66 2.53 16.20 -4.32
N GLY A 67 1.53 16.68 -5.06
CA GLY A 67 1.44 16.46 -6.50
C GLY A 67 0.90 15.07 -6.87
N PRO A 68 1.00 14.68 -8.15
CA PRO A 68 0.52 13.38 -8.61
C PRO A 68 1.27 12.23 -7.97
N HIS A 69 0.55 11.19 -7.59
CA HIS A 69 1.11 9.93 -7.10
C HIS A 69 0.21 8.78 -7.55
N TRP A 70 0.73 7.54 -7.49
CA TRP A 70 0.05 6.34 -7.97
C TRP A 70 -1.33 6.16 -7.31
N ASN A 71 -2.38 6.18 -8.11
CA ASN A 71 -3.77 6.08 -7.65
C ASN A 71 -4.71 5.65 -8.79
N GLN A 72 -6.01 5.50 -8.53
CA GLN A 72 -6.99 5.00 -9.51
C GLN A 72 -7.06 5.79 -10.83
N ARG A 73 -6.53 7.00 -10.92
CA ARG A 73 -6.49 7.78 -12.18
C ARG A 73 -5.49 7.24 -13.17
N ASP A 74 -4.51 6.45 -12.70
CA ASP A 74 -3.50 5.82 -13.55
C ASP A 74 -4.02 4.53 -14.20
N VAL A 75 -5.12 3.95 -13.68
CA VAL A 75 -5.69 2.67 -14.16
C VAL A 75 -5.97 2.66 -15.67
N PRO A 76 -6.62 3.67 -16.27
CA PRO A 76 -6.89 3.66 -17.71
C PRO A 76 -5.64 3.57 -18.59
N GLU A 77 -4.56 4.27 -18.23
CA GLU A 77 -3.28 4.21 -18.95
C GLU A 77 -2.62 2.84 -18.79
N VAL A 78 -2.69 2.28 -17.58
CA VAL A 78 -2.18 0.92 -17.31
C VAL A 78 -2.92 -0.12 -18.15
N GLU A 79 -4.25 -0.05 -18.21
CA GLU A 79 -5.08 -0.97 -19.00
C GLU A 79 -4.78 -0.87 -20.50
N GLU A 80 -4.57 0.35 -21.03
CA GLU A 80 -4.17 0.57 -22.42
C GLU A 80 -2.81 -0.08 -22.71
N LEU A 81 -1.81 0.17 -21.88
CA LEU A 81 -0.48 -0.43 -22.02
C LEU A 81 -0.52 -1.96 -21.93
N LEU A 82 -1.33 -2.51 -21.04
CA LEU A 82 -1.50 -3.96 -20.92
C LEU A 82 -2.18 -4.57 -22.13
N ALA A 83 -3.20 -3.91 -22.69
CA ALA A 83 -3.88 -4.35 -23.91
C ALA A 83 -2.93 -4.41 -25.11
N ASP A 84 -1.97 -3.48 -25.16
CA ASP A 84 -0.91 -3.44 -26.18
C ASP A 84 0.23 -4.44 -25.91
N GLY A 85 0.19 -5.20 -24.80
CA GLY A 85 1.25 -6.13 -24.39
C GLY A 85 2.50 -5.45 -23.84
N ARG A 86 2.45 -4.14 -23.54
CA ARG A 86 3.56 -3.28 -23.09
C ARG A 86 3.76 -3.35 -21.57
N ARG A 87 3.90 -4.57 -21.04
CA ARG A 87 3.98 -4.82 -19.60
C ARG A 87 5.18 -4.14 -18.93
N GLY A 88 6.33 -4.08 -19.62
CA GLY A 88 7.50 -3.36 -19.14
C GLY A 88 7.27 -1.86 -18.99
N ASP A 89 6.49 -1.26 -19.90
CA ASP A 89 6.18 0.16 -19.85
C ASP A 89 5.23 0.49 -18.67
N VAL A 90 4.37 -0.44 -18.28
CA VAL A 90 3.55 -0.32 -17.04
C VAL A 90 4.44 -0.27 -15.80
N VAL A 91 5.45 -1.15 -15.72
CA VAL A 91 6.41 -1.14 -14.59
C VAL A 91 7.20 0.16 -14.57
N GLU A 92 7.67 0.65 -15.72
CA GLU A 92 8.38 1.92 -15.82
C GLU A 92 7.50 3.11 -15.42
N LEU A 93 6.23 3.13 -15.87
CA LEU A 93 5.26 4.16 -15.51
C LEU A 93 5.08 4.21 -13.98
N PHE A 94 4.85 3.06 -13.36
CA PHE A 94 4.76 2.95 -11.90
C PHE A 94 6.01 3.49 -11.22
N MET A 95 7.20 2.98 -11.56
CA MET A 95 8.47 3.39 -10.96
C MET A 95 8.68 4.91 -11.06
N ARG A 96 8.38 5.49 -12.22
CA ARG A 96 8.50 6.94 -12.46
C ARG A 96 7.54 7.73 -11.59
N THR A 97 6.28 7.29 -11.50
CA THR A 97 5.23 7.95 -10.72
C THR A 97 5.52 7.90 -9.21
N VAL A 98 6.12 6.81 -8.71
CA VAL A 98 6.50 6.70 -7.29
C VAL A 98 7.88 7.32 -6.98
N GLY A 99 8.50 8.02 -7.93
CA GLY A 99 9.69 8.83 -7.70
C GLY A 99 11.03 8.16 -7.99
N SER A 100 11.05 7.02 -8.71
CA SER A 100 12.33 6.44 -9.16
C SER A 100 12.98 7.30 -10.25
N SER A 101 14.31 7.40 -10.20
CA SER A 101 15.07 8.08 -11.26
C SER A 101 15.12 7.24 -12.54
N GLU A 102 15.35 7.89 -13.70
CA GLU A 102 15.53 7.18 -14.98
C GLU A 102 16.72 6.21 -14.92
N GLU A 103 17.74 6.51 -14.11
CA GLU A 103 18.88 5.62 -13.88
C GLU A 103 18.46 4.35 -13.11
N ASP A 104 17.62 4.48 -12.08
CA ASP A 104 17.10 3.35 -11.31
C ASP A 104 16.18 2.48 -12.16
N ILE A 105 15.33 3.11 -12.99
CA ILE A 105 14.47 2.41 -13.95
C ILE A 105 15.30 1.62 -14.96
N ALA A 106 16.31 2.25 -15.54
CA ALA A 106 17.21 1.56 -16.49
C ALA A 106 17.97 0.39 -15.83
N ARG A 107 18.40 0.57 -14.57
CA ARG A 107 19.05 -0.48 -13.78
C ARG A 107 18.09 -1.64 -13.50
N ALA A 108 16.85 -1.34 -13.09
CA ALA A 108 15.82 -2.34 -12.86
C ALA A 108 15.53 -3.14 -14.12
N ARG A 109 15.38 -2.46 -15.27
CA ARG A 109 15.15 -3.09 -16.58
C ARG A 109 16.27 -4.06 -17.00
N GLY A 110 17.51 -3.74 -16.66
CA GLY A 110 18.66 -4.62 -16.89
C GLY A 110 18.84 -5.74 -15.87
N SER A 111 18.00 -5.84 -14.86
CA SER A 111 18.13 -6.83 -13.80
C SER A 111 17.52 -8.19 -14.18
N PRO A 112 18.00 -9.30 -13.60
CA PRO A 112 17.41 -10.63 -13.79
C PRO A 112 15.99 -10.75 -13.22
N PHE A 113 15.52 -9.79 -12.41
CA PHE A 113 14.19 -9.76 -11.82
C PHE A 113 13.15 -9.08 -12.73
N TRP A 114 13.57 -8.35 -13.76
CA TRP A 114 12.66 -7.61 -14.63
C TRP A 114 11.54 -8.47 -15.23
N PRO A 115 11.77 -9.68 -15.76
CA PRO A 115 10.68 -10.52 -16.29
C PRO A 115 9.63 -10.88 -15.22
N ALA A 116 10.03 -11.00 -13.95
CA ALA A 116 9.09 -11.24 -12.87
C ALA A 116 8.22 -10.00 -12.55
N LEU A 117 8.79 -8.81 -12.66
CA LEU A 117 8.02 -7.55 -12.54
C LEU A 117 7.02 -7.40 -13.70
N GLU A 118 7.45 -7.67 -14.95
CA GLU A 118 6.55 -7.67 -16.10
C GLU A 118 5.41 -8.68 -15.93
N ALA A 119 5.68 -9.87 -15.39
CA ALA A 119 4.65 -10.87 -15.13
C ALA A 119 3.57 -10.37 -14.15
N LEU A 120 3.92 -9.47 -13.25
CA LEU A 120 3.02 -8.87 -12.25
C LEU A 120 2.47 -7.49 -12.66
N ALA A 121 2.83 -6.95 -13.82
CA ALA A 121 2.47 -5.58 -14.22
C ALA A 121 0.96 -5.29 -14.16
N HIS A 122 0.09 -6.29 -14.40
CA HIS A 122 -1.37 -6.12 -14.32
C HIS A 122 -1.85 -5.82 -12.89
N THR A 123 -1.15 -6.29 -11.86
CA THR A 123 -1.54 -6.04 -10.46
C THR A 123 -1.26 -4.60 -10.03
N LEU A 124 -0.47 -3.83 -10.79
CA LEU A 124 -0.25 -2.41 -10.51
C LEU A 124 -1.54 -1.58 -10.68
N ALA A 125 -2.45 -2.00 -11.56
CA ALA A 125 -3.79 -1.40 -11.63
C ALA A 125 -4.60 -1.68 -10.35
N TYR A 126 -4.40 -2.83 -9.71
CA TYR A 126 -5.08 -3.21 -8.47
C TYR A 126 -4.56 -2.38 -7.29
N ASP A 127 -3.23 -2.21 -7.20
CA ASP A 127 -2.62 -1.30 -6.22
C ASP A 127 -3.13 0.14 -6.37
N ALA A 128 -3.21 0.63 -7.62
CA ALA A 128 -3.72 1.95 -7.93
C ALA A 128 -5.18 2.12 -7.47
N ALA A 129 -6.03 1.11 -7.71
CA ALA A 129 -7.43 1.13 -7.28
C ALA A 129 -7.57 1.17 -5.75
N CYS A 130 -6.71 0.47 -5.00
CA CYS A 130 -6.70 0.50 -3.54
C CYS A 130 -6.36 1.90 -2.97
N MET A 131 -5.62 2.73 -3.73
CA MET A 131 -5.26 4.09 -3.32
C MET A 131 -6.36 5.12 -3.60
N GLY A 132 -7.45 4.73 -4.27
CA GLY A 132 -8.58 5.59 -4.57
C GLY A 132 -8.19 6.86 -5.33
N ASP A 133 -8.72 8.01 -4.93
CA ASP A 133 -8.46 9.31 -5.59
C ASP A 133 -7.12 9.97 -5.23
N GLY A 134 -6.32 9.32 -4.38
CA GLY A 134 -5.03 9.80 -3.89
C GLY A 134 -5.03 10.21 -2.42
N PRO A 135 -5.83 11.18 -1.96
CA PRO A 135 -5.92 11.53 -0.53
C PRO A 135 -6.56 10.44 0.33
N PRO A 136 -6.21 10.37 1.64
CA PRO A 136 -6.86 9.44 2.55
C PRO A 136 -8.38 9.63 2.57
N PRO A 137 -9.18 8.56 2.49
CA PRO A 137 -10.64 8.64 2.50
C PRO A 137 -11.18 8.87 3.92
N THR A 138 -10.98 10.06 4.49
CA THR A 138 -11.19 10.38 5.91
C THR A 138 -12.57 9.97 6.44
N ALA A 139 -13.64 10.15 5.65
CA ALA A 139 -14.99 9.76 6.05
C ALA A 139 -15.16 8.22 6.17
N ARG A 140 -14.43 7.44 5.38
CA ARG A 140 -14.40 5.97 5.51
C ARG A 140 -13.53 5.56 6.70
N LEU A 141 -12.36 6.15 6.85
CA LEU A 141 -11.43 5.87 7.95
C LEU A 141 -12.05 6.13 9.31
N ALA A 142 -12.92 7.15 9.44
CA ALA A 142 -13.65 7.46 10.67
C ALA A 142 -14.60 6.33 11.15
N ARG A 143 -14.90 5.35 10.29
CA ARG A 143 -15.72 4.16 10.65
C ARG A 143 -14.90 3.05 11.29
N ILE A 144 -13.57 3.11 11.21
CA ILE A 144 -12.69 2.09 11.80
C ILE A 144 -12.75 2.22 13.32
N THR A 145 -13.20 1.16 13.97
CA THR A 145 -13.37 1.09 15.43
C THR A 145 -12.28 0.25 16.11
N GLN A 146 -11.52 -0.49 15.36
CA GLN A 146 -10.42 -1.32 15.83
C GLN A 146 -9.24 -0.46 16.31
N SER A 147 -8.51 -0.95 17.33
CA SER A 147 -7.21 -0.38 17.67
C SER A 147 -6.31 -0.44 16.43
N THR A 148 -5.81 0.72 16.01
CA THR A 148 -5.04 0.86 14.76
C THR A 148 -3.68 1.46 15.02
N LEU A 149 -2.62 0.81 14.58
CA LEU A 149 -1.27 1.37 14.52
C LEU A 149 -1.01 1.94 13.14
N VAL A 150 -0.65 3.23 13.08
CA VAL A 150 -0.24 3.90 11.85
C VAL A 150 1.25 4.23 11.95
N ALA A 151 2.08 3.50 11.23
CA ALA A 151 3.52 3.60 11.35
C ALA A 151 4.21 4.08 10.06
N THR A 152 5.33 4.79 10.24
CA THR A 152 6.26 5.17 9.17
C THR A 152 7.70 4.82 9.56
N GLY A 153 8.58 4.73 8.56
CA GLY A 153 10.02 4.61 8.78
C GLY A 153 10.65 5.95 9.12
N GLY A 154 11.58 5.95 10.08
CA GLY A 154 12.40 7.12 10.45
C GLY A 154 13.83 7.03 9.92
N GLY A 155 14.09 6.17 8.93
CA GLY A 155 15.38 6.03 8.26
C GLY A 155 15.55 7.01 7.10
N THR A 156 16.68 6.90 6.41
CA THR A 156 16.87 7.59 5.12
C THR A 156 15.96 6.98 4.08
N PRO A 157 15.35 7.80 3.19
CA PRO A 157 14.59 7.29 2.07
C PRO A 157 15.41 6.26 1.28
N ASP A 158 14.82 5.12 1.00
CA ASP A 158 15.44 4.13 0.11
C ASP A 158 15.31 4.57 -1.36
N ALA A 159 16.00 3.84 -2.25
CA ALA A 159 16.03 4.16 -3.68
C ALA A 159 14.65 4.16 -4.36
N HIS A 160 13.66 3.50 -3.76
CA HIS A 160 12.29 3.43 -4.30
C HIS A 160 11.42 4.62 -3.88
N ALA A 161 11.81 5.34 -2.83
CA ALA A 161 11.08 6.52 -2.33
C ALA A 161 11.90 7.82 -2.41
N GLY A 162 13.11 7.76 -2.98
CA GLY A 162 14.06 8.88 -2.99
C GLY A 162 13.60 10.12 -3.77
N GLY A 163 12.64 9.98 -4.68
CA GLY A 163 12.06 11.08 -5.45
C GLY A 163 10.78 11.66 -4.85
N LEU A 164 10.25 11.07 -3.79
CA LEU A 164 9.06 11.60 -3.13
C LEU A 164 9.34 12.89 -2.36
N PRO A 165 8.38 13.81 -2.24
CA PRO A 165 8.53 15.01 -1.43
C PRO A 165 8.88 14.67 0.02
N SER A 166 9.77 15.47 0.63
CA SER A 166 10.14 15.27 2.03
C SER A 166 8.91 15.25 2.93
N GLY A 167 8.81 14.27 3.83
CA GLY A 167 7.69 14.09 4.73
C GLY A 167 6.41 13.57 4.08
N PHE A 168 6.46 13.10 2.83
CA PHE A 168 5.30 12.54 2.12
C PHE A 168 4.59 11.45 2.94
N MET A 169 5.31 10.42 3.38
CA MET A 169 4.75 9.32 4.17
C MET A 169 4.26 9.78 5.54
N ASP A 170 4.94 10.73 6.17
CA ASP A 170 4.53 11.26 7.47
C ASP A 170 3.23 12.06 7.37
N ARG A 171 3.07 12.92 6.36
CA ARG A 171 1.81 13.65 6.14
C ARG A 171 0.64 12.69 5.89
N ALA A 172 0.84 11.67 5.07
CA ALA A 172 -0.17 10.64 4.85
C ALA A 172 -0.55 9.91 6.15
N ALA A 173 0.46 9.46 6.90
CA ALA A 173 0.25 8.75 8.15
C ALA A 173 -0.41 9.61 9.22
N ASP A 174 -0.05 10.90 9.32
CA ASP A 174 -0.68 11.85 10.24
C ASP A 174 -2.16 12.06 9.89
N ALA A 175 -2.48 12.19 8.59
CA ALA A 175 -3.86 12.33 8.13
C ALA A 175 -4.69 11.05 8.36
N ILE A 176 -4.10 9.86 8.18
CA ILE A 176 -4.74 8.58 8.51
C ILE A 176 -5.02 8.51 10.00
N ALA A 177 -4.00 8.75 10.83
CA ALA A 177 -4.12 8.66 12.28
C ALA A 177 -5.13 9.67 12.85
N ALA A 178 -5.18 10.88 12.31
CA ALA A 178 -6.16 11.90 12.70
C ALA A 178 -7.60 11.51 12.32
N SER A 179 -7.78 10.61 11.34
CA SER A 179 -9.10 10.19 10.86
C SER A 179 -9.69 8.99 11.61
N ILE A 180 -8.85 8.17 12.27
CA ILE A 180 -9.27 6.94 12.95
C ILE A 180 -9.34 7.19 14.45
N PRO A 181 -10.50 7.00 15.11
CA PRO A 181 -10.69 7.35 16.52
C PRO A 181 -9.73 6.65 17.49
N GLN A 182 -9.29 5.43 17.19
CA GLN A 182 -8.40 4.63 18.07
C GLN A 182 -7.03 4.39 17.41
N ALA A 183 -6.52 5.35 16.65
CA ALA A 183 -5.21 5.25 16.03
C ALA A 183 -4.08 5.65 16.98
N GLU A 184 -3.02 4.84 16.97
CA GLU A 184 -1.70 5.18 17.52
C GLU A 184 -0.75 5.52 16.37
N ARG A 185 -0.10 6.69 16.39
CA ARG A 185 0.92 7.09 15.40
C ARG A 185 2.31 6.71 15.92
N GLN A 186 3.12 6.04 15.10
CA GLN A 186 4.49 5.69 15.47
C GLN A 186 5.48 5.87 14.30
N VAL A 187 6.68 6.37 14.61
CA VAL A 187 7.84 6.37 13.69
C VAL A 187 8.80 5.28 14.13
N ILE A 188 9.18 4.38 13.22
CA ILE A 188 10.09 3.26 13.48
C ILE A 188 11.51 3.69 13.06
N GLY A 189 12.35 4.00 14.04
CA GLY A 189 13.70 4.48 13.79
C GLY A 189 14.54 3.51 12.95
N GLY A 190 15.21 4.02 11.93
CA GLY A 190 16.10 3.27 11.05
C GLY A 190 15.38 2.46 9.94
N ALA A 191 14.06 2.30 10.01
CA ALA A 191 13.29 1.64 8.95
C ALA A 191 13.08 2.58 7.76
N GLY A 192 13.07 2.03 6.54
CA GLY A 192 12.72 2.72 5.28
C GLY A 192 11.39 2.23 4.74
N HIS A 193 11.06 2.59 3.48
CA HIS A 193 9.81 2.15 2.84
C HIS A 193 9.73 0.63 2.71
N MET A 194 10.84 -0.02 2.38
CA MET A 194 10.91 -1.47 2.37
C MET A 194 10.89 -2.00 3.81
N VAL A 195 9.96 -2.92 4.07
CA VAL A 195 9.77 -3.49 5.41
C VAL A 195 10.99 -4.28 5.86
N ASP A 196 11.74 -3.75 6.83
CA ASP A 196 12.76 -4.52 7.55
C ASP A 196 12.12 -5.25 8.73
N ALA A 197 11.98 -6.57 8.60
CA ALA A 197 11.37 -7.41 9.64
C ALA A 197 12.05 -7.28 11.01
N LYS A 198 13.36 -7.01 11.06
CA LYS A 198 14.08 -6.85 12.34
C LYS A 198 13.67 -5.61 13.11
N LEU A 199 13.25 -4.56 12.38
CA LEU A 199 12.80 -3.30 12.96
C LEU A 199 11.29 -3.28 13.20
N VAL A 200 10.52 -3.84 12.26
CA VAL A 200 9.06 -3.76 12.26
C VAL A 200 8.41 -4.85 13.14
N ALA A 201 8.89 -6.10 13.09
CA ALA A 201 8.28 -7.21 13.84
C ALA A 201 8.18 -6.94 15.36
N PRO A 202 9.20 -6.42 16.06
CA PRO A 202 9.08 -6.14 17.50
C PRO A 202 8.02 -5.08 17.83
N VAL A 203 7.72 -4.18 16.90
CA VAL A 203 6.64 -3.18 17.05
C VAL A 203 5.29 -3.85 16.90
N LEU A 204 5.12 -4.69 15.87
CA LEU A 204 3.90 -5.45 15.64
C LEU A 204 3.59 -6.43 16.77
N GLU A 205 4.59 -7.16 17.27
CA GLU A 205 4.44 -8.07 18.41
C GLU A 205 3.93 -7.36 19.66
N ARG A 206 4.48 -6.18 19.98
CA ARG A 206 4.00 -5.38 21.12
C ARG A 206 2.59 -4.84 20.90
N PHE A 207 2.25 -4.49 19.68
CA PHE A 207 0.94 -3.92 19.37
C PHE A 207 -0.14 -5.01 19.33
N PHE A 208 0.10 -6.13 18.68
CA PHE A 208 -0.86 -7.24 18.57
C PHE A 208 -0.97 -8.08 19.84
N GLY A 209 0.04 -8.09 20.70
CA GLY A 209 0.05 -8.84 21.97
C GLY A 209 -0.61 -8.12 23.18
N ARG A 210 -1.22 -6.96 22.98
CA ARG A 210 -1.87 -6.16 24.05
C ARG A 210 -3.29 -6.66 24.43
#